data_06de69bb208b7b441b727ef659bf8ec4
#
_entry.id   06de69bb208b7b441b727ef659bf8ec4
#
_cell.length_a   1.000
_cell.length_b   1.000
_cell.length_c   1.000
_cell.angle_alpha   90.00
_cell.angle_beta   90.00
_cell.angle_gamma   90.00
#
_symmetry.space_group_name_H-M   'P 1'
#
loop_
_entity.id
_entity.type
_entity.pdbx_description
1 polymer ?
#
loop_
_entity_poly.entity_id
_entity_poly.type
_entity_poly.pdbx_seq_one_letter_code
_entity_poly.pdbx_strand_id
1 'polypeptide(L)'
;MNGCRKLAASALGLLAACSFIAVGSAQVPSPLPSVSATPSQTSSPAPTPTIAILPPDAAPQILWWSLSSATPRAGDTLYVIVLTSSNVASVELRIGGYAFNLPKTDVGHFEGGYVVPQLPFFVSHDLLMRIIARNTAGVSVESGVEIQVR
;
A
#
# COMPACT_ATOMS: atom_id res chain seq x y z
N MET A 1 -36.15 -33.47 13.06
CA MET A 1 -37.09 -33.39 11.92
C MET A 1 -36.30 -32.65 10.84
N ASN A 2 -35.77 -33.45 9.96
CA ASN A 2 -35.95 -33.44 8.50
C ASN A 2 -35.47 -32.14 7.83
N GLY A 3 -34.56 -32.09 6.90
CA GLY A 3 -34.33 -32.99 5.82
C GLY A 3 -33.06 -32.72 5.01
N CYS A 4 -32.55 -33.81 4.64
CA CYS A 4 -31.55 -34.07 3.65
C CYS A 4 -31.97 -33.59 2.25
N ARG A 5 -31.10 -32.93 1.48
CA ARG A 5 -31.16 -32.99 0.01
C ARG A 5 -29.75 -33.03 -0.59
N LYS A 6 -29.38 -34.24 -0.96
CA LYS A 6 -28.38 -34.55 -2.00
C LYS A 6 -28.98 -34.20 -3.36
N LEU A 7 -28.18 -33.64 -4.25
CA LEU A 7 -28.32 -33.87 -5.68
C LEU A 7 -26.95 -33.81 -6.34
N ALA A 8 -26.56 -34.96 -6.85
CA ALA A 8 -25.47 -35.19 -7.77
C ALA A 8 -26.01 -34.99 -9.20
N ALA A 9 -25.20 -34.46 -10.09
CA ALA A 9 -25.29 -34.69 -11.53
C ALA A 9 -23.92 -34.41 -12.15
N SER A 10 -23.34 -35.42 -12.54
CA SER A 10 -22.52 -35.85 -13.66
C SER A 10 -22.89 -35.20 -14.99
N ALA A 11 -21.91 -34.72 -15.73
CA ALA A 11 -21.94 -34.68 -17.19
C ALA A 11 -20.52 -34.81 -17.74
N LEU A 12 -20.36 -35.89 -18.40
CA LEU A 12 -19.33 -36.45 -19.26
C LEU A 12 -19.41 -35.78 -20.66
N GLY A 13 -18.30 -35.61 -21.35
CA GLY A 13 -18.29 -35.27 -22.78
C GLY A 13 -17.10 -34.38 -23.10
N LEU A 14 -16.25 -34.59 -24.02
CA LEU A 14 -16.06 -35.46 -25.17
C LEU A 14 -14.71 -35.03 -25.78
N LEU A 15 -13.86 -35.99 -26.11
CA LEU A 15 -12.63 -35.85 -26.88
C LEU A 15 -12.93 -35.29 -28.27
N ALA A 16 -12.10 -34.37 -28.75
CA ALA A 16 -11.90 -34.15 -30.18
C ALA A 16 -10.41 -33.97 -30.46
N ALA A 17 -9.81 -35.03 -30.97
CA ALA A 17 -8.53 -35.03 -31.61
C ALA A 17 -8.66 -34.42 -33.03
N CYS A 18 -7.91 -33.38 -33.33
CA CYS A 18 -7.66 -32.96 -34.71
C CYS A 18 -6.17 -32.99 -34.98
N SER A 19 -5.74 -34.06 -35.64
CA SER A 19 -4.45 -34.15 -36.33
C SER A 19 -4.49 -33.22 -37.53
N PHE A 20 -3.56 -32.29 -37.65
CA PHE A 20 -3.24 -31.62 -38.89
C PHE A 20 -1.80 -31.85 -39.29
N ILE A 21 -1.69 -32.32 -40.52
CA ILE A 21 -0.55 -32.78 -41.29
C ILE A 21 0.41 -31.61 -41.58
N ALA A 22 1.71 -31.89 -41.44
CA ALA A 22 2.80 -31.02 -41.82
C ALA A 22 2.80 -30.77 -43.32
N VAL A 23 2.88 -29.51 -43.73
CA VAL A 23 3.37 -29.11 -45.04
C VAL A 23 4.57 -28.21 -44.84
N GLY A 24 5.71 -28.70 -45.34
CA GLY A 24 6.96 -27.99 -45.30
C GLY A 24 6.89 -26.69 -46.16
N SER A 25 7.31 -25.61 -45.58
CA SER A 25 7.59 -24.37 -46.29
C SER A 25 9.01 -23.91 -46.02
N ALA A 26 9.68 -23.63 -47.11
CA ALA A 26 11.07 -23.23 -47.21
C ALA A 26 11.40 -22.04 -46.29
N GLN A 27 12.48 -22.15 -45.54
CA GLN A 27 13.06 -21.06 -44.78
C GLN A 27 13.66 -20.02 -45.73
N VAL A 28 13.03 -18.86 -45.76
CA VAL A 28 13.66 -17.62 -46.25
C VAL A 28 14.49 -17.09 -45.06
N PRO A 29 15.78 -16.73 -45.27
CA PRO A 29 16.57 -16.14 -44.20
C PRO A 29 15.98 -14.79 -43.80
N SER A 30 15.46 -14.74 -42.60
CA SER A 30 14.99 -13.49 -41.98
C SER A 30 16.16 -12.54 -41.73
N PRO A 31 16.01 -11.25 -42.07
CA PRO A 31 17.01 -10.25 -41.71
C PRO A 31 17.09 -10.14 -40.17
N LEU A 32 18.33 -9.97 -39.68
CA LEU A 32 18.67 -9.75 -38.29
C LEU A 32 17.73 -8.68 -37.67
N PRO A 33 17.18 -8.92 -36.49
CA PRO A 33 16.44 -7.87 -35.79
C PRO A 33 17.42 -6.76 -35.42
N SER A 34 17.20 -5.58 -35.99
CA SER A 34 17.78 -4.34 -35.48
C SER A 34 17.44 -4.21 -33.99
N VAL A 35 18.44 -4.29 -33.13
CA VAL A 35 18.31 -3.97 -31.72
C VAL A 35 17.99 -2.49 -31.65
N SER A 36 16.69 -2.15 -31.59
CA SER A 36 16.25 -0.82 -31.16
C SER A 36 16.74 -0.63 -29.75
N ALA A 37 17.71 0.23 -29.57
CA ALA A 37 18.14 0.71 -28.27
C ALA A 37 16.91 1.33 -27.59
N THR A 38 16.35 0.62 -26.62
CA THR A 38 15.34 1.16 -25.72
C THR A 38 15.98 2.36 -25.02
N PRO A 39 15.41 3.58 -25.14
CA PRO A 39 15.93 4.72 -24.39
C PRO A 39 15.84 4.37 -22.91
N SER A 40 16.98 4.28 -22.23
CA SER A 40 17.06 4.21 -20.79
C SER A 40 16.33 5.43 -20.24
N GLN A 41 15.14 5.21 -19.71
CA GLN A 41 14.45 6.26 -18.96
C GLN A 41 15.30 6.56 -17.73
N THR A 42 16.04 7.66 -17.82
CA THR A 42 16.67 8.27 -16.63
C THR A 42 15.54 8.62 -15.70
N SER A 43 15.37 7.83 -14.63
CA SER A 43 14.42 8.12 -13.56
C SER A 43 14.85 9.45 -12.96
N SER A 44 14.10 10.52 -13.27
CA SER A 44 14.25 11.81 -12.60
C SER A 44 14.04 11.56 -11.09
N PRO A 45 14.96 12.00 -10.23
CA PRO A 45 14.77 11.85 -8.78
C PRO A 45 13.46 12.52 -8.40
N ALA A 46 12.60 11.79 -7.69
CA ALA A 46 11.36 12.35 -7.17
C ALA A 46 11.71 13.57 -6.30
N PRO A 47 11.00 14.70 -6.44
CA PRO A 47 11.28 15.89 -5.64
C PRO A 47 11.18 15.54 -4.16
N THR A 48 12.24 15.79 -3.42
CA THR A 48 12.24 15.66 -1.96
C THR A 48 11.24 16.69 -1.41
N PRO A 49 10.23 16.27 -0.64
CA PRO A 49 9.26 17.22 -0.10
C PRO A 49 9.96 18.21 0.82
N THR A 50 9.82 19.49 0.50
CA THR A 50 10.38 20.57 1.32
C THR A 50 9.45 20.83 2.49
N ILE A 51 10.01 20.95 3.72
CA ILE A 51 9.24 21.27 4.91
C ILE A 51 8.71 22.69 4.82
N ALA A 52 7.38 22.85 4.93
CA ALA A 52 6.76 24.16 5.00
C ALA A 52 6.97 24.78 6.38
N ILE A 53 7.58 25.98 6.43
CA ILE A 53 7.76 26.73 7.67
C ILE A 53 6.51 27.56 7.92
N LEU A 54 5.77 27.22 9.00
CA LEU A 54 4.53 27.88 9.36
C LEU A 54 4.60 28.45 10.80
N PRO A 55 3.86 29.55 11.08
CA PRO A 55 3.69 30.07 12.44
C PRO A 55 3.08 29.00 13.37
N PRO A 56 3.37 29.06 14.69
CA PRO A 56 2.90 28.05 15.65
C PRO A 56 1.38 27.90 15.74
N ASP A 57 0.64 28.96 15.49
CA ASP A 57 -0.83 29.06 15.51
C ASP A 57 -1.51 28.72 14.18
N ALA A 58 -0.74 28.66 13.09
CA ALA A 58 -1.29 28.29 11.79
C ALA A 58 -1.75 26.83 11.78
N ALA A 59 -2.72 26.53 10.91
CA ALA A 59 -3.17 25.16 10.70
C ALA A 59 -2.01 24.26 10.28
N PRO A 60 -1.79 23.12 10.95
CA PRO A 60 -0.72 22.20 10.58
C PRO A 60 -1.00 21.56 9.22
N GLN A 61 0.06 21.08 8.54
CA GLN A 61 -0.06 20.40 7.26
C GLN A 61 0.69 19.05 7.29
N ILE A 62 0.08 18.02 6.70
CA ILE A 62 0.74 16.76 6.38
C ILE A 62 1.20 16.88 4.93
N LEU A 63 2.52 16.96 4.72
CA LEU A 63 3.11 17.18 3.40
C LEU A 63 3.32 15.88 2.64
N TRP A 64 3.70 14.84 3.36
CA TRP A 64 3.95 13.53 2.80
C TRP A 64 3.98 12.46 3.90
N TRP A 65 3.68 11.23 3.54
CA TRP A 65 3.82 10.10 4.43
C TRP A 65 4.13 8.82 3.63
N SER A 66 4.73 7.84 4.29
CA SER A 66 5.05 6.54 3.73
C SER A 66 4.84 5.44 4.75
N LEU A 67 4.45 4.27 4.24
CA LEU A 67 4.33 3.02 4.99
C LEU A 67 5.26 1.98 4.41
N SER A 68 5.86 1.15 5.25
CA SER A 68 6.67 0.02 4.79
C SER A 68 5.84 -1.04 4.06
N SER A 69 4.54 -1.15 4.36
CA SER A 69 3.61 -2.07 3.69
C SER A 69 2.17 -1.59 3.82
N ALA A 70 1.39 -1.69 2.75
CA ALA A 70 -0.08 -1.51 2.79
C ALA A 70 -0.81 -2.82 3.15
N THR A 71 -0.11 -3.96 3.13
CA THR A 71 -0.66 -5.28 3.44
C THR A 71 0.21 -6.03 4.46
N PRO A 72 0.39 -5.47 5.70
CA PRO A 72 1.18 -6.12 6.72
C PRO A 72 0.49 -7.38 7.24
N ARG A 73 1.28 -8.30 7.81
CA ARG A 73 0.77 -9.45 8.55
C ARG A 73 0.69 -9.14 10.03
N ALA A 74 -0.16 -9.88 10.72
CA ALA A 74 -0.18 -9.86 12.18
C ALA A 74 1.21 -10.25 12.74
N GLY A 75 1.74 -9.44 13.65
CA GLY A 75 3.09 -9.59 14.21
C GLY A 75 4.19 -8.85 13.46
N ASP A 76 3.95 -8.38 12.23
CA ASP A 76 4.91 -7.56 11.49
C ASP A 76 5.09 -6.19 12.15
N THR A 77 6.27 -5.61 11.98
CA THR A 77 6.49 -4.19 12.35
C THR A 77 6.22 -3.31 11.14
N LEU A 78 5.19 -2.50 11.23
CA LEU A 78 4.84 -1.48 10.23
C LEU A 78 5.60 -0.19 10.55
N TYR A 79 6.55 0.17 9.69
CA TYR A 79 7.27 1.45 9.81
C TYR A 79 6.51 2.55 9.08
N VAL A 80 6.41 3.69 9.74
CA VAL A 80 5.69 4.87 9.25
C VAL A 80 6.60 6.07 9.31
N ILE A 81 6.66 6.84 8.23
CA ILE A 81 7.34 8.12 8.14
C ILE A 81 6.30 9.17 7.76
N VAL A 82 6.28 10.28 8.45
CA VAL A 82 5.37 11.40 8.18
C VAL A 82 6.16 12.70 8.15
N LEU A 83 6.06 13.43 7.04
CA LEU A 83 6.59 14.77 6.90
C LEU A 83 5.46 15.78 7.03
N THR A 84 5.67 16.78 7.86
CA THR A 84 4.68 17.79 8.20
C THR A 84 5.27 19.19 8.09
N SER A 85 4.43 20.20 8.25
CA SER A 85 4.90 21.57 8.46
C SER A 85 5.67 21.71 9.79
N SER A 86 6.50 22.76 9.88
CA SER A 86 7.41 22.98 11.02
C SER A 86 6.69 23.19 12.37
N ASN A 87 5.44 23.67 12.32
CA ASN A 87 4.64 23.97 13.52
C ASN A 87 3.94 22.76 14.14
N VAL A 88 4.10 21.55 13.59
CA VAL A 88 3.54 20.33 14.16
C VAL A 88 4.31 19.93 15.41
N ALA A 89 3.58 19.76 16.50
CA ALA A 89 4.11 19.35 17.79
C ALA A 89 4.06 17.82 17.98
N SER A 90 2.99 17.19 17.48
CA SER A 90 2.79 15.74 17.62
C SER A 90 2.06 15.15 16.42
N VAL A 91 2.38 13.88 16.12
CA VAL A 91 1.67 13.05 15.14
C VAL A 91 1.19 11.79 15.84
N GLU A 92 -0.12 11.55 15.76
CA GLU A 92 -0.79 10.37 16.28
C GLU A 92 -1.26 9.51 15.11
N LEU A 93 -1.00 8.22 15.17
CA LEU A 93 -1.55 7.22 14.26
C LEU A 93 -2.69 6.48 14.92
N ARG A 94 -3.79 6.28 14.19
CA ARG A 94 -4.92 5.47 14.62
C ARG A 94 -5.21 4.39 13.61
N ILE A 95 -5.23 3.14 14.09
CA ILE A 95 -5.55 1.97 13.28
C ILE A 95 -6.62 1.19 14.03
N GLY A 96 -7.84 1.18 13.50
CA GLY A 96 -8.98 0.60 14.21
C GLY A 96 -9.20 1.27 15.57
N GLY A 97 -9.16 0.50 16.66
CA GLY A 97 -9.26 1.01 18.04
C GLY A 97 -7.95 1.39 18.70
N TYR A 98 -6.81 1.25 18.01
CA TYR A 98 -5.48 1.51 18.54
C TYR A 98 -4.97 2.89 18.15
N ALA A 99 -4.34 3.58 19.10
CA ALA A 99 -3.71 4.88 18.87
C ALA A 99 -2.29 4.88 19.43
N PHE A 100 -1.35 5.46 18.69
CA PHE A 100 0.03 5.62 19.16
C PHE A 100 0.66 6.88 18.56
N ASN A 101 1.56 7.50 19.32
CA ASN A 101 2.25 8.69 18.87
C ASN A 101 3.54 8.33 18.15
N LEU A 102 3.79 8.96 17.01
CA LEU A 102 5.07 8.86 16.33
C LEU A 102 6.11 9.76 17.03
N PRO A 103 7.31 9.24 17.34
CA PRO A 103 8.42 10.05 17.77
C PRO A 103 8.78 11.11 16.74
N LYS A 104 9.05 12.33 17.24
CA LYS A 104 9.59 13.42 16.42
C LYS A 104 11.10 13.24 16.32
N THR A 105 11.61 13.05 15.12
CA THR A 105 13.05 12.87 14.86
C THR A 105 13.73 14.16 14.43
N ASP A 106 12.97 15.07 13.77
CA ASP A 106 13.45 16.40 13.38
C ASP A 106 12.25 17.36 13.21
N VAL A 107 12.53 18.61 12.89
CA VAL A 107 11.48 19.61 12.60
C VAL A 107 10.63 19.12 11.43
N GLY A 108 9.34 18.95 11.70
CA GLY A 108 8.40 18.44 10.70
C GLY A 108 8.60 16.97 10.29
N HIS A 109 9.50 16.23 10.95
CA HIS A 109 9.79 14.84 10.64
C HIS A 109 9.42 13.93 11.81
N PHE A 110 8.57 12.95 11.55
CA PHE A 110 8.09 11.97 12.51
C PHE A 110 8.24 10.57 11.92
N GLU A 111 8.80 9.64 12.68
CA GLU A 111 8.96 8.26 12.24
C GLU A 111 8.88 7.28 13.41
N GLY A 112 8.40 6.08 13.13
CA GLY A 112 8.32 5.04 14.14
C GLY A 112 7.83 3.72 13.59
N GLY A 113 8.02 2.67 14.40
CA GLY A 113 7.54 1.33 14.11
C GLY A 113 6.37 0.95 15.01
N TYR A 114 5.38 0.30 14.44
CA TYR A 114 4.22 -0.23 15.14
C TYR A 114 4.08 -1.73 14.85
N VAL A 115 3.99 -2.54 15.89
CA VAL A 115 3.73 -3.97 15.75
C VAL A 115 2.24 -4.19 15.48
N VAL A 116 1.91 -4.76 14.34
CA VAL A 116 0.54 -5.04 13.94
C VAL A 116 -0.04 -6.12 14.86
N PRO A 117 -1.13 -5.84 15.60
CA PRO A 117 -1.70 -6.82 16.51
C PRO A 117 -2.35 -7.96 15.74
N GLN A 118 -2.47 -9.12 16.39
CA GLN A 118 -3.33 -10.18 15.89
C GLN A 118 -4.79 -9.74 15.99
N LEU A 119 -5.45 -9.69 14.83
CA LEU A 119 -6.87 -9.40 14.79
C LEU A 119 -7.67 -10.70 14.99
N PRO A 120 -8.73 -10.68 15.82
CA PRO A 120 -9.66 -11.79 15.89
C PRO A 120 -10.31 -12.04 14.52
N PHE A 121 -10.62 -13.31 14.21
CA PHE A 121 -11.16 -13.74 12.92
C PHE A 121 -12.50 -13.06 12.52
N PHE A 122 -13.20 -12.49 13.49
CA PHE A 122 -14.48 -11.77 13.29
C PHE A 122 -14.31 -10.25 13.07
N VAL A 123 -13.06 -9.75 13.11
CA VAL A 123 -12.76 -8.32 12.84
C VAL A 123 -12.39 -8.17 11.36
N SER A 124 -12.84 -7.10 10.74
CA SER A 124 -12.43 -6.76 9.38
C SER A 124 -10.92 -6.60 9.30
N HIS A 125 -10.33 -7.17 8.26
CA HIS A 125 -8.92 -7.04 7.97
C HIS A 125 -8.61 -5.80 7.11
N ASP A 126 -9.65 -5.15 6.57
CA ASP A 126 -9.55 -3.85 5.90
C ASP A 126 -9.74 -2.75 6.95
N LEU A 127 -8.66 -2.07 7.27
CA LEU A 127 -8.62 -1.06 8.31
C LEU A 127 -8.27 0.30 7.72
N LEU A 128 -8.93 1.34 8.21
CA LEU A 128 -8.54 2.72 7.93
C LEU A 128 -7.48 3.14 8.96
N MET A 129 -6.27 3.43 8.47
CA MET A 129 -5.25 4.10 9.26
C MET A 129 -5.42 5.61 9.10
N ARG A 130 -5.53 6.33 10.22
CA ARG A 130 -5.59 7.80 10.24
C ARG A 130 -4.30 8.35 10.83
N ILE A 131 -3.77 9.36 10.17
CA ILE A 131 -2.61 10.14 10.59
C ILE A 131 -3.16 11.49 11.06
N ILE A 132 -2.95 11.84 12.31
CA ILE A 132 -3.46 13.07 12.93
C ILE A 132 -2.28 13.90 13.38
N ALA A 133 -2.03 15.02 12.72
CA ALA A 133 -0.98 15.97 13.10
C ALA A 133 -1.58 17.13 13.88
N ARG A 134 -0.97 17.49 15.03
CA ARG A 134 -1.43 18.59 15.90
C ARG A 134 -0.31 19.60 16.13
N ASN A 135 -0.66 20.87 16.15
CA ASN A 135 0.23 21.94 16.60
C ASN A 135 0.10 22.17 18.12
N THR A 136 0.92 23.07 18.66
CA THR A 136 0.89 23.44 20.09
C THR A 136 -0.39 24.19 20.52
N ALA A 137 -1.10 24.80 19.57
CA ALA A 137 -2.38 25.47 19.82
C ALA A 137 -3.58 24.47 19.84
N GLY A 138 -3.33 23.16 19.59
CA GLY A 138 -4.36 22.14 19.57
C GLY A 138 -5.11 22.02 18.24
N VAL A 139 -4.75 22.80 17.24
CA VAL A 139 -5.31 22.64 15.88
C VAL A 139 -4.77 21.37 15.26
N SER A 140 -5.62 20.58 14.60
CA SER A 140 -5.25 19.31 13.98
C SER A 140 -5.66 19.22 12.53
N VAL A 141 -4.92 18.38 11.79
CA VAL A 141 -5.24 17.95 10.43
C VAL A 141 -5.16 16.43 10.38
N GLU A 142 -6.00 15.81 9.58
CA GLU A 142 -6.04 14.36 9.38
C GLU A 142 -5.77 13.98 7.93
N SER A 143 -5.12 12.83 7.76
CA SER A 143 -4.99 12.11 6.50
C SER A 143 -5.30 10.64 6.75
N GLY A 144 -5.91 9.95 5.79
CA GLY A 144 -6.28 8.54 5.94
C GLY A 144 -5.74 7.68 4.81
N VAL A 145 -5.45 6.42 5.12
CA VAL A 145 -5.07 5.40 4.15
C VAL A 145 -5.66 4.06 4.56
N GLU A 146 -6.13 3.31 3.59
CA GLU A 146 -6.59 1.95 3.80
C GLU A 146 -5.40 0.99 3.86
N ILE A 147 -5.41 0.12 4.88
CA ILE A 147 -4.44 -0.97 5.05
C ILE A 147 -5.19 -2.29 5.17
N GLN A 148 -4.66 -3.33 4.58
CA GLN A 148 -5.23 -4.67 4.67
C GLN A 148 -4.30 -5.57 5.47
N VAL A 149 -4.73 -5.99 6.66
CA VAL A 149 -3.97 -6.93 7.51
C VAL A 149 -4.21 -8.37 7.03
N ARG A 150 -3.16 -9.16 6.86
CA ARG A 150 -3.22 -10.55 6.41
C ARG A 150 -2.75 -11.52 7.47
#